data_544d9d76e3ccb56e31ddc1f120461b6c
#
_entry.id   544d9d76e3ccb56e31ddc1f120461b6c
#
_cell.length_a   1.000
_cell.length_b   1.000
_cell.length_c   1.000
_cell.angle_alpha   90.00
_cell.angle_beta   90.00
_cell.angle_gamma   90.00
#
_symmetry.space_group_name_H-M   'P 1'
#
loop_
_entity.id
_entity.type
_entity.pdbx_description
1 polymer ?
#
loop_
_entity_poly.entity_id
_entity_poly.type
_entity_poly.pdbx_seq_one_letter_code
_entity_poly.pdbx_strand_id
1 'polypeptide(L)'
;GAGDGVIYIVRTRTADSTGEPLTWTVVRNITPKGHWVRLDEVYDAKDRDRLPGEILTQLADDLQLDDTTAVRKAGYFVGINAYATDNFMLFDDSIRFVYVPGEIAPKAVNITLDR
;
A
#
# COMPACT_ATOMS: atom_id res chain seq x y z
N GLY A 1 -6.49 10.94 -9.15
CA GLY A 1 -7.03 11.64 -8.95
C GLY A 1 -6.58 12.86 -8.23
N ALA A 2 -6.42 13.84 -8.97
CA ALA A 2 -6.01 15.12 -8.42
C ALA A 2 -7.22 16.01 -8.13
N GLY A 3 -8.41 15.41 -7.89
CA GLY A 3 -9.63 16.16 -7.70
C GLY A 3 -9.54 17.21 -6.62
N ASP A 4 -8.78 16.95 -5.56
CA ASP A 4 -8.65 17.86 -4.42
C ASP A 4 -7.33 18.62 -4.43
N GLY A 5 -6.71 18.76 -5.59
CA GLY A 5 -5.45 19.47 -5.72
C GLY A 5 -4.24 18.72 -5.21
N VAL A 6 -4.35 17.42 -5.03
CA VAL A 6 -3.23 16.57 -4.64
C VAL A 6 -2.44 16.16 -5.88
N ILE A 7 -1.15 16.38 -5.82
CA ILE A 7 -0.24 16.01 -6.91
C ILE A 7 0.50 14.74 -6.52
N TYR A 8 0.49 13.74 -7.40
CA TYR A 8 1.18 12.48 -7.16
C TYR A 8 2.56 12.53 -7.78
N ILE A 9 3.56 12.18 -6.99
CA ILE A 9 4.90 11.95 -7.50
C ILE A 9 5.16 10.45 -7.40
N VAL A 10 5.35 9.80 -8.54
CA VAL A 10 5.59 8.37 -8.61
C VAL A 10 7.03 8.16 -9.10
N ARG A 11 7.79 7.41 -8.32
CA ARG A 11 9.14 7.05 -8.71
C ARG A 11 9.23 5.53 -8.80
N THR A 12 9.76 5.05 -9.92
CA THR A 12 10.03 3.63 -10.13
C THR A 12 11.53 3.42 -10.08
N ARG A 13 11.97 2.47 -9.28
CA ARG A 13 13.38 2.13 -9.15
C ARG A 13 13.59 0.69 -9.57
N THR A 14 14.76 0.41 -10.12
CA THR A 14 15.17 -0.94 -10.46
C THR A 14 16.40 -1.29 -9.61
N ALA A 15 16.32 -2.44 -8.94
CA ALA A 15 17.45 -2.95 -8.17
C ALA A 15 17.80 -4.34 -8.67
N ASP A 16 19.10 -4.65 -8.64
CA ASP A 16 19.62 -5.94 -9.04
C ASP A 16 20.31 -6.53 -7.82
N SER A 17 19.63 -7.45 -7.14
CA SER A 17 20.17 -8.07 -5.92
C SER A 17 20.73 -9.48 -6.16
N THR A 18 20.34 -10.12 -7.25
CA THR A 18 20.72 -11.50 -7.53
C THR A 18 21.05 -11.71 -9.00
N GLY A 19 21.34 -10.65 -9.72
CA GLY A 19 21.45 -10.70 -11.17
C GLY A 19 20.14 -10.51 -11.89
N GLU A 20 19.02 -10.46 -11.14
CA GLU A 20 17.68 -10.21 -11.67
C GLU A 20 17.24 -8.80 -11.29
N PRO A 21 16.75 -7.97 -12.22
CA PRO A 21 16.28 -6.63 -11.88
C PRO A 21 14.98 -6.70 -11.08
N LEU A 22 14.90 -5.88 -10.03
CA LEU A 22 13.69 -5.66 -9.25
C LEU A 22 13.20 -4.24 -9.51
N THR A 23 11.93 -4.11 -9.86
CA THR A 23 11.30 -2.81 -10.09
C THR A 23 10.22 -2.58 -9.05
N TRP A 24 10.22 -1.39 -8.44
CA TRP A 24 9.17 -1.01 -7.50
C TRP A 24 8.84 0.46 -7.65
N THR A 25 7.69 0.84 -7.08
CA THR A 25 7.17 2.20 -7.16
C THR A 25 7.15 2.84 -5.79
N VAL A 26 7.66 4.04 -5.68
CA VAL A 26 7.56 4.87 -4.48
C VAL A 26 6.66 6.06 -4.82
N VAL A 27 5.66 6.29 -3.98
CA VAL A 27 4.64 7.32 -4.20
C VAL A 27 4.69 8.35 -3.08
N ARG A 28 4.54 9.62 -3.45
CA ARG A 28 4.33 10.70 -2.50
C ARG A 28 3.16 11.53 -2.99
N ASN A 29 2.23 11.80 -2.10
CA ASN A 29 1.07 12.65 -2.40
C ASN A 29 1.42 14.04 -1.92
N ILE A 30 1.53 15.00 -2.83
CA ILE A 30 2.00 16.33 -2.54
C ILE A 30 0.95 17.34 -3.00
N THR A 31 0.59 18.27 -2.12
CA THR A 31 -0.33 19.36 -2.49
C THR A 31 0.35 20.35 -3.43
N PRO A 32 -0.42 21.20 -4.14
CA PRO A 32 0.18 22.25 -4.98
C PRO A 32 1.13 23.19 -4.23
N LYS A 33 0.98 23.30 -2.90
CA LYS A 33 1.86 24.13 -2.08
C LYS A 33 3.11 23.40 -1.60
N GLY A 34 3.30 22.14 -2.03
CA GLY A 34 4.48 21.36 -1.66
C GLY A 34 4.36 20.56 -0.37
N HIS A 35 3.18 20.49 0.23
CA HIS A 35 2.98 19.72 1.45
C HIS A 35 2.83 18.22 1.12
N TRP A 36 3.64 17.39 1.76
CA TRP A 36 3.54 15.93 1.65
C TRP A 36 2.39 15.44 2.51
N VAL A 37 1.36 14.88 1.87
CA VAL A 37 0.19 14.33 2.56
C VAL A 37 0.53 12.96 3.12
N ARG A 38 0.38 12.79 4.43
CA ARG A 38 0.63 11.54 5.12
C ARG A 38 -0.67 10.80 5.41
N LEU A 39 -0.55 9.52 5.73
CA LEU A 39 -1.72 8.68 6.00
C LEU A 39 -2.56 9.22 7.16
N ASP A 40 -1.92 9.76 8.21
CA ASP A 40 -2.63 10.30 9.37
C ASP A 40 -3.39 11.60 9.06
N GLU A 41 -3.18 12.18 7.90
CA GLU A 41 -3.96 13.32 7.41
C GLU A 41 -5.16 12.88 6.57
N VAL A 42 -5.12 11.65 6.03
CA VAL A 42 -6.20 11.07 5.24
C VAL A 42 -7.23 10.39 6.15
N TYR A 43 -6.76 9.72 7.18
CA TYR A 43 -7.59 8.97 8.13
C TYR A 43 -7.29 9.41 9.55
N ASP A 44 -8.33 9.55 10.37
CA ASP A 44 -8.13 9.79 11.80
C ASP A 44 -7.65 8.49 12.49
N ALA A 45 -7.32 8.59 13.79
CA ALA A 45 -6.78 7.46 14.53
C ALA A 45 -7.73 6.26 14.55
N LYS A 46 -9.04 6.53 14.68
CA LYS A 46 -10.05 5.47 14.73
C LYS A 46 -10.11 4.71 13.39
N ASP A 47 -10.10 5.43 12.29
CA ASP A 47 -10.13 4.80 10.96
C ASP A 47 -8.81 4.09 10.65
N ARG A 48 -7.68 4.65 11.08
CA ARG A 48 -6.38 3.99 10.90
C ARG A 48 -6.28 2.66 11.65
N ASP A 49 -6.94 2.58 12.81
CA ASP A 49 -6.94 1.32 13.60
C ASP A 49 -7.64 0.19 12.86
N ARG A 50 -8.55 0.49 11.94
CA ARG A 50 -9.26 -0.51 11.16
C ARG A 50 -8.52 -0.93 9.89
N LEU A 51 -7.56 -0.14 9.44
CA LEU A 51 -6.87 -0.39 8.17
C LEU A 51 -6.17 -1.75 8.12
N PRO A 52 -5.46 -2.20 9.16
CA PRO A 52 -4.80 -3.52 9.09
C PRO A 52 -5.76 -4.66 8.78
N GLY A 53 -6.93 -4.66 9.43
CA GLY A 53 -7.95 -5.68 9.17
C GLY A 53 -8.54 -5.58 7.78
N GLU A 54 -8.81 -4.36 7.32
CA GLU A 54 -9.33 -4.13 5.97
C GLU A 54 -8.31 -4.54 4.90
N ILE A 55 -7.04 -4.27 5.14
CA ILE A 55 -5.96 -4.66 4.23
C ILE A 55 -5.86 -6.19 4.13
N LEU A 56 -5.91 -6.89 5.26
CA LEU A 56 -5.88 -8.35 5.25
C LEU A 56 -7.09 -8.92 4.52
N THR A 57 -8.28 -8.37 4.76
CA THR A 57 -9.51 -8.81 4.11
C THR A 57 -9.42 -8.62 2.59
N GLN A 58 -8.96 -7.46 2.16
CA GLN A 58 -8.83 -7.18 0.74
C GLN A 58 -7.76 -8.05 0.08
N LEU A 59 -6.64 -8.25 0.76
CA LEU A 59 -5.57 -9.10 0.23
C LEU A 59 -6.05 -10.55 0.10
N ALA A 60 -6.78 -11.06 1.09
CA ALA A 60 -7.36 -12.40 1.02
C ALA A 60 -8.32 -12.50 -0.18
N ASP A 61 -9.13 -11.48 -0.39
CA ASP A 61 -10.05 -11.46 -1.53
C ASP A 61 -9.30 -11.42 -2.86
N ASP A 62 -8.27 -10.58 -2.97
CA ASP A 62 -7.45 -10.48 -4.18
C ASP A 62 -6.74 -11.80 -4.52
N LEU A 63 -6.32 -12.53 -3.49
CA LEU A 63 -5.66 -13.83 -3.64
C LEU A 63 -6.63 -14.99 -3.72
N GLN A 64 -7.94 -14.72 -3.64
CA GLN A 64 -8.99 -15.74 -3.68
C GLN A 64 -8.83 -16.77 -2.54
N LEU A 65 -8.48 -16.29 -1.35
CA LEU A 65 -8.36 -17.12 -0.15
C LEU A 65 -9.64 -17.07 0.66
N ASP A 66 -9.91 -18.15 1.42
CA ASP A 66 -11.16 -18.29 2.16
C ASP A 66 -11.23 -17.35 3.36
N ASP A 67 -10.09 -17.04 3.99
CA ASP A 67 -10.08 -16.14 5.13
C ASP A 67 -8.71 -15.45 5.28
N THR A 68 -8.65 -14.51 6.23
CA THR A 68 -7.44 -13.69 6.42
C THR A 68 -6.28 -14.47 7.02
N THR A 69 -6.53 -15.59 7.71
CA THR A 69 -5.43 -16.38 8.28
C THR A 69 -4.62 -17.08 7.18
N ALA A 70 -5.24 -17.35 6.03
CA ALA A 70 -4.55 -17.98 4.90
C ALA A 70 -3.53 -17.03 4.24
N VAL A 71 -3.63 -15.73 4.48
CA VAL A 71 -2.74 -14.74 3.87
C VAL A 71 -1.28 -15.01 4.28
N ARG A 72 -1.03 -15.27 5.57
CA ARG A 72 0.32 -15.56 6.04
C ARG A 72 0.85 -16.88 5.51
N LYS A 73 -0.02 -17.87 5.38
CA LYS A 73 0.35 -19.16 4.80
C LYS A 73 0.71 -19.03 3.32
N ALA A 74 0.14 -18.03 2.66
CA ALA A 74 0.45 -17.74 1.26
C ALA A 74 1.73 -16.94 1.08
N GLY A 75 2.38 -16.51 2.16
CA GLY A 75 3.68 -15.84 2.10
C GLY A 75 3.62 -14.32 2.25
N TYR A 76 2.53 -13.76 2.77
CA TYR A 76 2.34 -12.32 2.95
C TYR A 76 2.29 -11.98 4.44
N PHE A 77 2.95 -10.90 4.83
CA PHE A 77 3.02 -10.46 6.25
C PHE A 77 3.53 -11.57 7.17
N VAL A 78 4.50 -12.34 6.70
CA VAL A 78 5.04 -13.46 7.49
C VAL A 78 5.86 -12.93 8.66
N GLY A 79 5.45 -13.29 9.88
CA GLY A 79 6.17 -12.89 11.09
C GLY A 79 5.98 -11.45 11.49
N ILE A 80 5.09 -10.71 10.84
CA ILE A 80 4.81 -9.31 11.17
C ILE A 80 3.30 -9.09 11.20
N ASN A 81 2.88 -8.02 11.88
CA ASN A 81 1.48 -7.60 11.87
C ASN A 81 1.18 -6.88 10.56
N ALA A 82 -0.05 -7.03 10.06
CA ALA A 82 -0.51 -6.25 8.92
C ALA A 82 -0.48 -4.76 9.26
N TYR A 83 -0.16 -3.93 8.30
CA TYR A 83 -0.10 -2.49 8.49
C TYR A 83 -0.35 -1.76 7.18
N ALA A 84 -0.82 -0.51 7.27
CA ALA A 84 -0.96 0.38 6.13
C ALA A 84 0.36 1.13 5.93
N THR A 85 0.92 1.05 4.74
CA THR A 85 2.16 1.75 4.42
C THR A 85 1.88 3.22 4.09
N ASP A 86 2.87 4.09 4.33
CA ASP A 86 2.82 5.48 3.87
C ASP A 86 3.10 5.62 2.38
N ASN A 87 3.42 4.52 1.71
CA ASN A 87 3.59 4.49 0.26
C ASN A 87 2.24 4.17 -0.38
N PHE A 88 1.45 5.19 -0.68
CA PHE A 88 0.08 5.01 -1.17
C PHE A 88 -0.29 6.02 -2.24
N MET A 89 -1.25 5.66 -3.08
CA MET A 89 -1.87 6.55 -4.08
C MET A 89 -3.30 6.84 -3.67
N LEU A 90 -3.66 8.12 -3.63
CA LEU A 90 -5.03 8.56 -3.36
C LEU A 90 -5.78 8.74 -4.66
N PHE A 91 -6.98 8.14 -4.74
CA PHE A 91 -7.94 8.35 -5.81
C PHE A 91 -9.21 8.93 -5.20
N ASP A 92 -10.13 9.40 -6.04
CA ASP A 92 -11.37 10.03 -5.55
C ASP A 92 -12.22 9.07 -4.71
N ASP A 93 -12.24 7.79 -5.06
CA ASP A 93 -13.10 6.79 -4.43
C ASP A 93 -12.32 5.62 -3.84
N SER A 94 -10.98 5.69 -3.83
CA SER A 94 -10.17 4.58 -3.33
C SER A 94 -8.79 5.07 -2.90
N ILE A 95 -8.07 4.19 -2.22
CA ILE A 95 -6.67 4.37 -1.86
C ILE A 95 -5.93 3.08 -2.19
N ARG A 96 -4.77 3.19 -2.81
CA ARG A 96 -3.95 2.04 -3.14
C ARG A 96 -2.67 2.08 -2.33
N PHE A 97 -2.46 1.07 -1.50
CA PHE A 97 -1.22 0.88 -0.75
C PHE A 97 -0.25 0.10 -1.62
N VAL A 98 0.98 0.61 -1.72
CA VAL A 98 2.03 0.04 -2.57
C VAL A 98 3.15 -0.46 -1.66
N TYR A 99 3.30 -1.77 -1.57
CA TYR A 99 4.36 -2.40 -0.79
C TYR A 99 5.49 -2.78 -1.73
N VAL A 100 6.70 -2.34 -1.38
CA VAL A 100 7.86 -2.62 -2.22
C VAL A 100 8.31 -4.08 -2.07
N PRO A 101 9.05 -4.63 -3.05
CA PRO A 101 9.55 -6.01 -2.93
C PRO A 101 10.32 -6.22 -1.62
N GLY A 102 10.03 -7.29 -0.92
CA GLY A 102 10.67 -7.61 0.35
C GLY A 102 10.01 -6.99 1.58
N GLU A 103 9.02 -6.11 1.41
CA GLU A 103 8.36 -5.47 2.53
C GLU A 103 7.38 -6.41 3.23
N ILE A 104 6.41 -6.95 2.51
CA ILE A 104 5.43 -7.90 3.06
C ILE A 104 5.44 -9.24 2.34
N ALA A 105 6.11 -9.30 1.19
CA ALA A 105 6.28 -10.48 0.37
C ALA A 105 7.54 -10.28 -0.47
N PRO A 106 8.10 -11.33 -1.09
CA PRO A 106 9.29 -11.17 -1.94
C PRO A 106 9.09 -10.27 -3.14
N LYS A 107 7.85 -10.06 -3.58
CA LYS A 107 7.51 -9.24 -4.73
C LYS A 107 6.77 -7.98 -4.30
N ALA A 108 6.61 -7.02 -5.20
CA ALA A 108 5.78 -5.85 -4.97
C ALA A 108 4.31 -6.26 -4.84
N VAL A 109 3.59 -5.63 -3.92
CA VAL A 109 2.18 -5.93 -3.66
C VAL A 109 1.40 -4.62 -3.64
N ASN A 110 0.29 -4.56 -4.36
CA ASN A 110 -0.62 -3.43 -4.35
C ASN A 110 -1.96 -3.85 -3.76
N ILE A 111 -2.46 -3.09 -2.80
CA ILE A 111 -3.75 -3.36 -2.16
C ILE A 111 -4.58 -2.10 -2.25
N THR A 112 -5.76 -2.19 -2.88
CA THR A 112 -6.65 -1.04 -3.09
C THR A 112 -7.90 -1.20 -2.24
N LEU A 113 -8.18 -0.19 -1.42
CA LEU A 113 -9.38 -0.12 -0.59
C LEU A 113 -10.30 0.98 -1.10
N ASP A 114 -11.60 0.78 -0.96
CA ASP A 114 -12.59 1.82 -1.23
C ASP A 114 -12.55 2.91 -0.16
N ARG A 115 -12.88 4.12 -0.56
CA ARG A 115 -12.98 5.29 0.34
C ARG A 115 -14.39 5.80 0.43
#